data_2f3969e5a614ae0ddfd6d01758a94fa3
#
_entry.id   2f3969e5a614ae0ddfd6d01758a94fa3
#
_cell.length_a   1.000
_cell.length_b   1.000
_cell.length_c   1.000
_cell.angle_alpha   90.00
_cell.angle_beta   90.00
_cell.angle_gamma   90.00
#
_symmetry.space_group_name_H-M   'P 1'
#
loop_
_entity.id
_entity.type
_entity.pdbx_description
1 polymer ?
#
loop_
_entity_poly.entity_id
_entity_poly.type
_entity_poly.pdbx_seq_one_letter_code
_entity_poly.pdbx_strand_id
1 'polypeptide(L)'
;PGHTAFIDPCSEEFKAASMEEFLQLGSRITTEVPLTVCENSLFGPMGASGDVWAVPPKSATIGPRDVMHAKEVVELHNFANADGSSWQRMVSRLELYGPISMECPASIYRLKKGVCYVSEAIAKPFGSWYNGIADKDI
;
A
#
# COMPACT_ATOMS: atom_id res chain seq x y z
N PRO A 1 2.26 -2.59 -2.13
CA PRO A 1 0.93 -2.25 -1.77
C PRO A 1 0.39 -1.25 -2.71
N GLY A 2 -0.71 -1.66 -3.30
CA GLY A 2 -1.65 -0.99 -4.14
C GLY A 2 -1.29 0.40 -4.59
N HIS A 3 -0.45 0.39 -5.37
CA HIS A 3 0.36 1.52 -5.62
C HIS A 3 -0.37 2.50 -6.52
N THR A 4 -1.00 3.33 -5.88
CA THR A 4 -0.55 4.63 -6.09
C THR A 4 0.87 4.71 -5.53
N ALA A 5 1.58 3.72 -5.75
CA ALA A 5 2.81 3.11 -5.41
C ALA A 5 3.68 3.78 -4.39
N PHE A 6 4.02 4.99 -4.55
CA PHE A 6 5.01 5.68 -3.77
C PHE A 6 4.43 6.95 -3.17
N ILE A 7 3.11 6.98 -2.97
CA ILE A 7 2.44 8.05 -2.26
C ILE A 7 2.38 7.66 -0.79
N ASP A 8 3.34 8.10 -0.05
CA ASP A 8 3.34 7.98 1.40
C ASP A 8 2.65 9.15 2.07
N PRO A 9 2.06 8.96 3.25
CA PRO A 9 1.43 10.03 4.01
C PRO A 9 2.35 11.22 4.27
N CYS A 10 3.65 10.98 4.30
CA CYS A 10 4.69 12.01 4.54
C CYS A 10 5.35 12.53 3.26
N SER A 11 4.84 12.15 2.07
CA SER A 11 5.41 12.64 0.81
C SER A 11 5.08 14.11 0.61
N GLU A 12 6.11 14.95 0.49
CA GLU A 12 5.93 16.39 0.25
C GLU A 12 5.25 16.68 -1.09
N GLU A 13 5.51 15.84 -2.10
CA GLU A 13 4.94 15.99 -3.44
C GLU A 13 3.44 15.68 -3.50
N PHE A 14 2.92 14.99 -2.48
CA PHE A 14 1.51 14.63 -2.35
C PHE A 14 0.84 15.25 -1.12
N LYS A 15 1.44 16.27 -0.55
CA LYS A 15 0.86 17.02 0.56
C LYS A 15 -0.39 17.76 0.10
N ALA A 16 -1.46 17.61 0.84
CA ALA A 16 -2.74 18.26 0.58
C ALA A 16 -3.43 18.62 1.90
N ALA A 17 -4.18 19.72 1.91
CA ALA A 17 -4.90 20.16 3.10
C ALA A 17 -6.23 19.42 3.28
N SER A 18 -6.73 18.76 2.23
CA SER A 18 -7.98 18.02 2.25
C SER A 18 -7.95 16.84 1.29
N MET A 19 -8.87 15.89 1.49
CA MET A 19 -9.07 14.79 0.55
C MET A 19 -9.42 15.29 -0.86
N GLU A 20 -10.18 16.36 -0.96
CA GLU A 20 -10.55 16.95 -2.25
C GLU A 20 -9.32 17.43 -3.02
N GLU A 21 -8.42 18.17 -2.37
CA GLU A 21 -7.15 18.56 -2.96
C GLU A 21 -6.28 17.36 -3.32
N PHE A 22 -6.20 16.39 -2.42
CA PHE A 22 -5.44 15.17 -2.66
C PHE A 22 -5.87 14.46 -3.93
N LEU A 23 -7.16 14.32 -4.15
CA LEU A 23 -7.73 13.69 -5.35
C LEU A 23 -7.48 14.47 -6.65
N GLN A 24 -6.97 15.69 -6.58
CA GLN A 24 -6.57 16.48 -7.77
C GLN A 24 -5.08 16.32 -8.11
N LEU A 25 -4.30 15.67 -7.26
CA LEU A 25 -2.86 15.52 -7.49
C LEU A 25 -2.61 14.46 -8.55
N GLY A 26 -1.99 14.87 -9.66
CA GLY A 26 -1.67 14.00 -10.79
C GLY A 26 -0.35 13.25 -10.61
N SER A 27 -0.09 12.36 -11.56
CA SER A 27 1.16 11.59 -11.65
C SER A 27 2.38 12.51 -11.67
N ARG A 28 3.43 12.12 -10.94
CA ARG A 28 4.64 12.92 -10.80
C ARG A 28 5.83 12.11 -10.30
N ILE A 29 6.98 12.75 -10.29
CA ILE A 29 8.15 12.23 -9.57
C ILE A 29 7.96 12.55 -8.09
N THR A 30 8.18 11.57 -7.24
CA THR A 30 8.20 11.71 -5.78
C THR A 30 9.56 11.33 -5.21
N THR A 31 9.92 11.94 -4.11
CA THR A 31 11.09 11.55 -3.32
C THR A 31 10.65 10.49 -2.31
N GLU A 32 11.37 9.38 -2.25
CA GLU A 32 11.03 8.29 -1.35
C GLU A 32 11.26 8.70 0.10
N VAL A 33 10.27 8.47 0.94
CA VAL A 33 10.43 8.68 2.38
C VAL A 33 11.29 7.55 2.99
N PRO A 34 11.97 7.78 4.11
CA PRO A 34 12.87 6.79 4.71
C PRO A 34 12.22 5.43 4.97
N LEU A 35 10.94 5.40 5.34
CA LEU A 35 10.23 4.14 5.58
C LEU A 35 10.07 3.33 4.28
N THR A 36 9.72 3.98 3.19
CA THR A 36 9.61 3.34 1.87
C THR A 36 10.96 2.81 1.40
N VAL A 37 12.03 3.56 1.61
CA VAL A 37 13.39 3.11 1.29
C VAL A 37 13.74 1.86 2.11
N CYS A 38 13.51 1.87 3.42
CA CYS A 38 13.76 0.72 4.28
C CYS A 38 12.95 -0.51 3.85
N GLU A 39 11.65 -0.33 3.59
CA GLU A 39 10.78 -1.41 3.15
C GLU A 39 11.26 -2.02 1.83
N ASN A 40 11.52 -1.19 0.83
CA ASN A 40 11.94 -1.66 -0.48
C ASN A 40 13.32 -2.34 -0.46
N SER A 41 14.22 -1.96 0.45
CA SER A 41 15.51 -2.62 0.61
C SER A 41 15.40 -4.10 0.99
N LEU A 42 14.26 -4.50 1.56
CA LEU A 42 13.98 -5.88 1.97
C LEU A 42 13.32 -6.73 0.85
N PHE A 43 12.98 -6.12 -0.28
CA PHE A 43 12.36 -6.84 -1.40
C PHE A 43 13.37 -7.33 -2.44
N GLY A 44 13.05 -8.47 -3.07
CA GLY A 44 13.89 -9.13 -4.05
C GLY A 44 14.41 -8.26 -5.20
N PRO A 45 13.60 -7.37 -5.81
CA PRO A 45 14.07 -6.48 -6.87
C PRO A 45 15.22 -5.55 -6.47
N MET A 46 15.30 -5.22 -5.18
CA MET A 46 16.36 -4.38 -4.60
C MET A 46 17.43 -5.23 -3.88
N GLY A 47 17.50 -6.53 -4.16
CA GLY A 47 18.48 -7.44 -3.60
C GLY A 47 18.10 -8.07 -2.27
N ALA A 48 17.00 -7.68 -1.64
CA ALA A 48 16.51 -8.17 -0.35
C ALA A 48 17.59 -8.22 0.76
N SER A 49 18.56 -7.30 0.70
CA SER A 49 19.75 -7.30 1.55
C SER A 49 19.63 -6.37 2.76
N GLY A 50 18.62 -5.50 2.80
CA GLY A 50 18.54 -4.39 3.74
C GLY A 50 19.48 -3.22 3.36
N ASP A 51 20.12 -3.28 2.21
CA ASP A 51 20.95 -2.20 1.72
C ASP A 51 20.08 -1.06 1.16
N VAL A 52 19.91 -0.03 1.96
CA VAL A 52 19.12 1.15 1.60
C VAL A 52 19.71 1.92 0.42
N TRP A 53 21.00 1.79 0.15
CA TRP A 53 21.65 2.44 -1.00
C TRP A 53 21.30 1.77 -2.34
N ALA A 54 20.79 0.55 -2.29
CA ALA A 54 20.31 -0.14 -3.48
C ALA A 54 18.92 0.36 -3.93
N VAL A 55 18.21 1.13 -3.09
CA VAL A 55 16.89 1.65 -3.39
C VAL A 55 17.02 3.01 -4.06
N PRO A 56 16.40 3.23 -5.23
CA PRO A 56 16.38 4.55 -5.87
C PRO A 56 15.73 5.59 -4.95
N PRO A 57 16.30 6.79 -4.83
CA PRO A 57 15.78 7.83 -3.93
C PRO A 57 14.53 8.53 -4.48
N LYS A 58 14.16 8.28 -5.73
CA LYS A 58 13.00 8.87 -6.40
C LYS A 58 12.29 7.87 -7.26
N SER A 59 10.98 8.03 -7.35
CA SER A 59 10.11 7.21 -8.20
C SER A 59 9.17 8.07 -9.03
N ALA A 60 8.78 7.55 -10.19
CA ALA A 60 7.63 8.06 -10.92
C ALA A 60 6.38 7.32 -10.44
N THR A 61 5.38 8.03 -9.97
CA THR A 61 4.16 7.42 -9.45
C THR A 61 2.91 7.99 -10.09
N ILE A 62 1.88 7.14 -10.19
CA ILE A 62 0.54 7.55 -10.60
C ILE A 62 -0.07 8.34 -9.44
N GLY A 63 -0.68 9.49 -9.76
CA GLY A 63 -1.35 10.32 -8.77
C GLY A 63 -2.81 9.95 -8.56
N PRO A 64 -3.41 10.36 -7.43
CA PRO A 64 -4.81 10.11 -7.12
C PRO A 64 -5.78 10.57 -8.21
N ARG A 65 -5.52 11.75 -8.81
CA ARG A 65 -6.34 12.26 -9.92
C ARG A 65 -6.43 11.27 -11.06
N ASP A 66 -5.32 10.65 -11.42
CA ASP A 66 -5.26 9.79 -12.59
C ASP A 66 -5.96 8.44 -12.29
N VAL A 67 -5.89 7.99 -11.03
CA VAL A 67 -6.71 6.87 -10.54
C VAL A 67 -8.21 7.23 -10.63
N MET A 68 -8.60 8.41 -10.19
CA MET A 68 -10.02 8.84 -10.24
C MET A 68 -10.56 8.96 -11.67
N HIS A 69 -9.71 9.19 -12.66
CA HIS A 69 -10.08 9.20 -14.07
C HIS A 69 -10.22 7.80 -14.69
N ALA A 70 -9.73 6.76 -14.07
CA ALA A 70 -9.92 5.39 -14.54
C ALA A 70 -11.41 5.03 -14.60
N LYS A 71 -11.82 4.24 -15.59
CA LYS A 71 -13.20 3.76 -15.69
C LYS A 71 -13.52 2.74 -14.60
N GLU A 72 -12.61 1.84 -14.38
CA GLU A 72 -12.71 0.76 -13.38
C GLU A 72 -11.35 0.54 -12.74
N VAL A 73 -11.36 0.01 -11.52
CA VAL A 73 -10.17 -0.39 -10.78
C VAL A 73 -10.22 -1.89 -10.56
N VAL A 74 -9.11 -2.57 -10.81
CA VAL A 74 -8.91 -3.97 -10.44
C VAL A 74 -7.77 -4.06 -9.45
N GLU A 75 -8.08 -4.50 -8.25
CA GLU A 75 -7.11 -4.67 -7.18
C GLU A 75 -6.75 -6.13 -7.01
N LEU A 76 -5.46 -6.41 -6.85
CA LEU A 76 -4.94 -7.77 -6.66
C LEU A 76 -4.09 -7.81 -5.39
N HIS A 77 -4.63 -8.43 -4.34
CA HIS A 77 -3.94 -8.67 -3.07
C HIS A 77 -3.50 -10.13 -3.02
N ASN A 78 -2.42 -10.46 -3.72
CA ASN A 78 -2.03 -11.84 -3.94
C ASN A 78 -0.64 -12.21 -3.41
N PHE A 79 -0.03 -11.38 -2.60
CA PHE A 79 1.30 -11.68 -2.08
C PHE A 79 1.25 -12.92 -1.18
N ALA A 80 1.88 -13.98 -1.64
CA ALA A 80 1.79 -15.31 -1.05
C ALA A 80 3.07 -15.75 -0.33
N ASN A 81 4.01 -14.84 -0.08
CA ASN A 81 5.19 -15.19 0.70
C ASN A 81 4.81 -15.43 2.15
N ALA A 82 5.10 -16.64 2.64
CA ALA A 82 4.81 -17.02 4.01
C ALA A 82 5.40 -16.03 5.03
N ASP A 83 6.56 -15.48 4.74
CA ASP A 83 7.31 -14.62 5.67
C ASP A 83 6.95 -13.11 5.54
N GLY A 84 6.37 -12.68 4.43
CA GLY A 84 5.97 -11.29 4.20
C GLY A 84 4.47 -11.03 4.31
N SER A 85 3.68 -12.05 4.55
CA SER A 85 2.23 -11.96 4.47
C SER A 85 1.60 -11.13 5.58
N SER A 86 2.23 -10.98 6.74
CA SER A 86 1.68 -10.15 7.83
C SER A 86 1.60 -8.67 7.45
N TRP A 87 2.62 -8.14 6.79
CA TRP A 87 2.61 -6.78 6.29
C TRP A 87 1.51 -6.57 5.24
N GLN A 88 1.48 -7.39 4.21
CA GLN A 88 0.45 -7.29 3.17
C GLN A 88 -0.96 -7.47 3.73
N ARG A 89 -1.14 -8.36 4.70
CA ARG A 89 -2.45 -8.54 5.37
C ARG A 89 -2.88 -7.30 6.11
N MET A 90 -1.98 -6.66 6.83
CA MET A 90 -2.25 -5.41 7.54
C MET A 90 -2.62 -4.29 6.55
N VAL A 91 -1.80 -4.08 5.53
CA VAL A 91 -2.01 -3.04 4.52
C VAL A 91 -3.32 -3.28 3.77
N SER A 92 -3.57 -4.51 3.31
CA SER A 92 -4.82 -4.86 2.63
C SER A 92 -6.05 -4.59 3.50
N ARG A 93 -5.98 -4.85 4.81
CA ARG A 93 -7.10 -4.55 5.71
C ARG A 93 -7.31 -3.07 5.92
N LEU A 94 -6.24 -2.29 6.05
CA LEU A 94 -6.33 -0.83 6.12
C LEU A 94 -6.94 -0.26 4.84
N GLU A 95 -6.50 -0.75 3.69
CA GLU A 95 -6.99 -0.33 2.40
C GLU A 95 -8.46 -0.67 2.19
N LEU A 96 -8.86 -1.92 2.47
CA LEU A 96 -10.21 -2.42 2.16
C LEU A 96 -11.26 -2.11 3.23
N TYR A 97 -10.87 -1.97 4.49
CA TYR A 97 -11.80 -1.85 5.62
C TYR A 97 -11.54 -0.64 6.52
N GLY A 98 -10.37 -0.03 6.44
CA GLY A 98 -10.03 1.17 7.18
C GLY A 98 -10.78 2.41 6.66
N PRO A 99 -10.61 3.57 7.28
CA PRO A 99 -11.16 4.82 6.76
C PRO A 99 -10.52 5.14 5.40
N ILE A 100 -11.31 5.77 4.51
CA ILE A 100 -10.74 6.37 3.30
C ILE A 100 -10.03 7.63 3.73
N SER A 101 -8.71 7.67 3.56
CA SER A 101 -7.89 8.78 4.05
C SER A 101 -6.61 8.95 3.25
N MET A 102 -6.01 10.13 3.34
CA MET A 102 -4.69 10.41 2.77
C MET A 102 -3.57 9.64 3.49
N GLU A 103 -3.80 9.19 4.73
CA GLU A 103 -2.85 8.38 5.49
C GLU A 103 -2.79 6.93 5.02
N CYS A 104 -3.79 6.51 4.24
CA CYS A 104 -3.79 5.24 3.52
C CYS A 104 -4.18 5.53 2.06
N PRO A 105 -3.27 6.04 1.23
CA PRO A 105 -3.59 6.53 -0.12
C PRO A 105 -4.34 5.52 -0.99
N ALA A 106 -4.00 4.24 -0.90
CA ALA A 106 -4.68 3.20 -1.66
C ALA A 106 -6.17 3.03 -1.29
N SER A 107 -6.59 3.49 -0.12
CA SER A 107 -8.00 3.45 0.30
C SER A 107 -8.95 4.20 -0.65
N ILE A 108 -8.41 5.12 -1.47
CA ILE A 108 -9.18 5.86 -2.47
C ILE A 108 -9.74 4.97 -3.59
N TYR A 109 -9.18 3.79 -3.82
CA TYR A 109 -9.69 2.86 -4.83
C TYR A 109 -11.15 2.49 -4.57
N ARG A 110 -11.56 2.45 -3.31
CA ARG A 110 -12.95 2.21 -2.91
C ARG A 110 -13.93 3.32 -3.32
N LEU A 111 -13.44 4.48 -3.75
CA LEU A 111 -14.25 5.54 -4.35
C LEU A 111 -14.63 5.25 -5.80
N LYS A 112 -14.05 4.21 -6.38
CA LYS A 112 -14.25 3.82 -7.77
C LYS A 112 -15.03 2.51 -7.88
N LYS A 113 -15.72 2.36 -9.00
CA LYS A 113 -16.24 1.04 -9.39
C LYS A 113 -15.07 0.13 -9.70
N GLY A 114 -15.07 -1.05 -9.11
CA GLY A 114 -13.99 -2.00 -9.32
C GLY A 114 -14.25 -3.35 -8.70
N VAL A 115 -13.26 -4.21 -8.76
CA VAL A 115 -13.25 -5.52 -8.13
C VAL A 115 -11.91 -5.75 -7.45
N CYS A 116 -11.94 -6.31 -6.26
CA CYS A 116 -10.76 -6.68 -5.52
C CYS A 116 -10.67 -8.19 -5.39
N TYR A 117 -9.55 -8.74 -5.82
CA TYR A 117 -9.20 -10.15 -5.65
C TYR A 117 -8.20 -10.28 -4.51
N VAL A 118 -8.55 -11.07 -3.52
CA VAL A 118 -7.71 -11.29 -2.33
C VAL A 118 -7.35 -12.76 -2.25
N SER A 119 -6.05 -13.06 -2.14
CA SER A 119 -5.61 -14.44 -1.94
C SER A 119 -6.06 -14.97 -0.57
N GLU A 120 -6.23 -16.29 -0.48
CA GLU A 120 -6.57 -16.94 0.80
C GLU A 120 -5.56 -16.61 1.90
N ALA A 121 -4.27 -16.54 1.57
CA ALA A 121 -3.22 -16.20 2.50
C ALA A 121 -3.39 -14.80 3.12
N ILE A 122 -3.84 -13.83 2.31
CA ILE A 122 -4.14 -12.46 2.77
C ILE A 122 -5.44 -12.42 3.57
N ALA A 123 -6.44 -13.20 3.17
CA ALA A 123 -7.76 -13.20 3.78
C ALA A 123 -7.82 -13.88 5.15
N LYS A 124 -6.87 -14.76 5.47
CA LYS A 124 -6.85 -15.50 6.75
C LYS A 124 -6.93 -14.58 7.97
N PRO A 125 -7.63 -14.99 9.03
CA PRO A 125 -7.65 -14.26 10.30
C PRO A 125 -6.25 -14.08 10.89
N PHE A 126 -6.02 -12.99 11.61
CA PHE A 126 -4.73 -12.74 12.26
C PHE A 126 -4.42 -13.74 13.36
N GLY A 127 -5.42 -14.18 14.12
CA GLY A 127 -5.25 -15.11 15.23
C GLY A 127 -4.61 -16.45 14.86
N SER A 128 -4.73 -16.88 13.60
CA SER A 128 -4.11 -18.11 13.11
C SER A 128 -2.57 -18.06 13.00
N TRP A 129 -1.96 -16.94 13.35
CA TRP A 129 -0.52 -16.70 13.21
C TRP A 129 0.27 -16.89 14.48
N TYR A 130 -0.37 -16.77 15.61
CA TYR A 130 0.30 -16.86 16.89
C TYR A 130 0.23 -18.30 17.41
N ASN A 131 1.30 -19.05 17.16
CA ASN A 131 1.53 -20.29 17.87
C ASN A 131 1.65 -19.99 19.37
N GLY A 132 0.57 -20.08 20.11
CA GLY A 132 0.55 -19.85 21.53
C GLY A 132 -0.50 -18.89 22.05
N ILE A 133 -1.14 -18.13 21.15
CA ILE A 133 -2.36 -17.39 21.51
C ILE A 133 -3.51 -18.10 20.80
N ALA A 134 -4.35 -18.79 21.53
CA ALA A 134 -5.54 -19.41 20.98
C ALA A 134 -6.51 -18.33 20.50
N ASP A 135 -7.17 -18.57 19.36
CA ASP A 135 -8.16 -17.63 18.80
C ASP A 135 -9.26 -17.21 19.79
N LYS A 136 -9.47 -18.02 20.82
CA LYS A 136 -10.40 -17.76 21.91
C LYS A 136 -9.91 -16.71 22.93
N ASP A 137 -8.65 -16.31 22.85
CA ASP A 137 -8.02 -15.39 23.80
C ASP A 137 -7.88 -13.96 23.21
N ILE A 138 -8.51 -13.70 22.04
CA ILE A 138 -8.56 -12.41 21.35
C ILE A 138 -10.00 -11.91 21.29
#